data_82d243b23d5d08530397049d47faf5aa
#
_entry.id   82d243b23d5d08530397049d47faf5aa
#
_cell.length_a   1.000
_cell.length_b   1.000
_cell.length_c   1.000
_cell.angle_alpha   90.00
_cell.angle_beta   90.00
_cell.angle_gamma   90.00
#
_symmetry.space_group_name_H-M   'P 1'
#
loop_
_entity.id
_entity.type
_entity.pdbx_description
1 polymer ?
#
loop_
_entity_poly.entity_id
_entity_poly.type
_entity_poly.pdbx_seq_one_letter_code
_entity_poly.pdbx_strand_id
1 'polypeptide(L)'
;MGKFLEELKRRNVAKVALVYIIAGWLTMQVVDVMFPALHLPEWLISAVAAFVLIGFPFAIIFAWAFEMTPEGLKREKDVDRSESITPRTGQKLNHVAMIILAIAVVFLLVDKFAIQADNDVPDTAVVATAPEEKPSIAVLPFVNMSGDVENEYFSDGLSEELLNLLAKIPQLHVAGRTSSFKFKGTNEDLRIIGEALNVAHVLEGSVRKSGARLRITAQLIDTQNGYHLWSENYDRELTDIFAIQDEIAGHVVEELKVHLLGAEVTAATQGTTNVEAYNQFLRGNYFIDDTSAENLEKARIAYETAIEFDPNFARAYAGLAIALQQTYSGWASSSGGSFIENFEHIREVADKAIELDPNNSESLIAQTIVALLINWDLPTAHAQTEKALENSPNDLAALGWHASNLTFLGEFDEAEAALKRALAVDPLSLASLRTLGDVYMTSGRCDLAIDTYQRALNLAPDTGRFYGRIARCKLFQGDLEAAKALNAKEPVIWVRETNELIILGREGPVEEWQAAVTKYEDEYGFGNSYQMAEIYADKGDMDKTFEWLDHTARVKDPGGPWALIMPFFDEAK
;
A
#
# COMPACT_ATOMS: atom_id res chain seq x y z
N MET A 1 22.94 -16.69 -49.11
CA MET A 1 21.82 -17.06 -48.22
C MET A 1 21.03 -18.28 -48.68
N GLY A 2 20.77 -18.50 -50.01
CA GLY A 2 19.97 -19.62 -50.49
C GLY A 2 20.52 -21.02 -50.18
N LYS A 3 21.81 -21.25 -50.38
CA LYS A 3 22.43 -22.57 -50.12
C LYS A 3 22.41 -23.00 -48.65
N PHE A 4 22.51 -22.05 -47.71
CA PHE A 4 22.43 -22.32 -46.26
C PHE A 4 21.01 -22.72 -45.82
N LEU A 5 20.00 -22.03 -46.33
CA LEU A 5 18.59 -22.35 -46.06
C LEU A 5 18.18 -23.70 -46.66
N GLU A 6 18.67 -24.04 -47.83
CA GLU A 6 18.46 -25.37 -48.44
C GLU A 6 19.08 -26.49 -47.61
N GLU A 7 20.26 -26.26 -47.06
CA GLU A 7 20.99 -27.18 -46.19
C GLU A 7 20.23 -27.42 -44.85
N LEU A 8 19.76 -26.33 -44.20
CA LEU A 8 18.93 -26.39 -42.98
C LEU A 8 17.62 -27.16 -43.19
N LYS A 9 16.97 -26.96 -44.35
CA LYS A 9 15.72 -27.66 -44.72
C LYS A 9 15.99 -29.14 -45.00
N ARG A 10 17.08 -29.46 -45.64
CA ARG A 10 17.51 -30.83 -45.95
C ARG A 10 17.77 -31.66 -44.70
N ARG A 11 18.41 -31.07 -43.68
CA ARG A 11 18.80 -31.74 -42.44
C ARG A 11 17.67 -31.80 -41.39
N ASN A 12 16.47 -31.39 -41.73
CA ASN A 12 15.33 -31.31 -40.82
C ASN A 12 15.56 -30.44 -39.54
N VAL A 13 16.60 -29.61 -39.51
CA VAL A 13 16.95 -28.77 -38.35
C VAL A 13 15.74 -27.92 -37.93
N ALA A 14 15.03 -27.30 -38.88
CA ALA A 14 13.83 -26.52 -38.61
C ALA A 14 12.71 -27.34 -37.97
N LYS A 15 12.57 -28.62 -38.35
CA LYS A 15 11.57 -29.51 -37.76
C LYS A 15 11.94 -29.95 -36.35
N VAL A 16 13.22 -30.21 -36.10
CA VAL A 16 13.72 -30.52 -34.77
C VAL A 16 13.54 -29.30 -33.84
N ALA A 17 13.86 -28.10 -34.32
CA ALA A 17 13.62 -26.86 -33.58
C ALA A 17 12.13 -26.71 -33.20
N LEU A 18 11.22 -26.91 -34.15
CA LEU A 18 9.77 -26.82 -33.93
C LEU A 18 9.28 -27.85 -32.90
N VAL A 19 9.70 -29.11 -33.04
CA VAL A 19 9.33 -30.16 -32.06
C VAL A 19 9.89 -29.85 -30.68
N TYR A 20 11.11 -29.35 -30.60
CA TYR A 20 11.72 -28.98 -29.31
C TYR A 20 10.96 -27.84 -28.64
N ILE A 21 10.59 -26.80 -29.38
CA ILE A 21 9.81 -25.66 -28.85
C ILE A 21 8.46 -26.13 -28.34
N ILE A 22 7.73 -26.97 -29.09
CA ILE A 22 6.43 -27.50 -28.68
C ILE A 22 6.56 -28.38 -27.44
N ALA A 23 7.57 -29.26 -27.38
CA ALA A 23 7.81 -30.12 -26.23
C ALA A 23 8.24 -29.32 -25.00
N GLY A 24 9.08 -28.32 -25.18
CA GLY A 24 9.51 -27.41 -24.10
C GLY A 24 8.35 -26.60 -23.55
N TRP A 25 7.49 -26.06 -24.41
CA TRP A 25 6.28 -25.36 -23.98
C TRP A 25 5.33 -26.28 -23.19
N LEU A 26 5.08 -27.50 -23.68
CA LEU A 26 4.25 -28.48 -22.98
C LEU A 26 4.85 -28.86 -21.60
N THR A 27 6.17 -29.03 -21.54
CA THR A 27 6.87 -29.29 -20.28
C THR A 27 6.64 -28.16 -19.27
N MET A 28 6.75 -26.91 -19.70
CA MET A 28 6.50 -25.75 -18.83
C MET A 28 5.05 -25.71 -18.35
N GLN A 29 4.06 -25.98 -19.21
CA GLN A 29 2.65 -26.04 -18.80
C GLN A 29 2.39 -27.12 -17.73
N VAL A 30 3.02 -28.29 -17.86
CA VAL A 30 2.90 -29.37 -16.86
C VAL A 30 3.57 -28.95 -15.54
N VAL A 31 4.73 -28.29 -15.63
CA VAL A 31 5.48 -27.83 -14.45
C VAL A 31 4.69 -26.76 -13.69
N ASP A 32 4.12 -25.77 -14.38
CA ASP A 32 3.33 -24.69 -13.78
C ASP A 32 2.08 -25.21 -13.04
N VAL A 33 1.48 -26.31 -13.51
CA VAL A 33 0.31 -26.91 -12.86
C VAL A 33 0.71 -27.88 -11.73
N MET A 34 1.72 -28.73 -11.97
CA MET A 34 2.05 -29.79 -11.03
C MET A 34 2.94 -29.36 -9.87
N PHE A 35 3.84 -28.40 -10.06
CA PHE A 35 4.79 -28.02 -9.00
C PHE A 35 4.10 -27.33 -7.81
N PRO A 36 3.16 -26.38 -8.01
CA PRO A 36 2.34 -25.85 -6.92
C PRO A 36 1.48 -26.94 -6.25
N ALA A 37 0.86 -27.82 -7.01
CA ALA A 37 0.04 -28.92 -6.49
C ALA A 37 0.84 -29.91 -5.61
N LEU A 38 2.14 -30.07 -5.89
CA LEU A 38 3.06 -30.93 -5.12
C LEU A 38 3.83 -30.17 -4.04
N HIS A 39 3.53 -28.88 -3.81
CA HIS A 39 4.23 -28.00 -2.86
C HIS A 39 5.75 -27.96 -3.06
N LEU A 40 6.22 -28.00 -4.33
CA LEU A 40 7.63 -27.92 -4.66
C LEU A 40 8.11 -26.45 -4.64
N PRO A 41 9.39 -26.21 -4.26
CA PRO A 41 9.94 -24.86 -4.22
C PRO A 41 9.92 -24.17 -5.60
N GLU A 42 9.57 -22.88 -5.65
CA GLU A 42 9.46 -22.09 -6.90
C GLU A 42 10.75 -22.05 -7.75
N TRP A 43 11.93 -22.13 -7.11
CA TRP A 43 13.20 -22.15 -7.85
C TRP A 43 13.33 -23.35 -8.80
N LEU A 44 12.61 -24.45 -8.57
CA LEU A 44 12.59 -25.61 -9.45
C LEU A 44 11.94 -25.30 -10.80
N ILE A 45 10.91 -24.45 -10.84
CA ILE A 45 10.26 -23.97 -12.10
C ILE A 45 11.31 -23.24 -12.94
N SER A 46 12.05 -22.32 -12.32
CA SER A 46 13.14 -21.57 -12.95
C SER A 46 14.27 -22.48 -13.41
N ALA A 47 14.59 -23.52 -12.66
CA ALA A 47 15.60 -24.51 -13.05
C ALA A 47 15.18 -25.30 -14.29
N VAL A 48 13.92 -25.76 -14.37
CA VAL A 48 13.38 -26.48 -15.54
C VAL A 48 13.38 -25.56 -16.76
N ALA A 49 12.94 -24.31 -16.62
CA ALA A 49 12.97 -23.30 -17.68
C ALA A 49 14.41 -23.09 -18.22
N ALA A 50 15.38 -22.98 -17.32
CA ALA A 50 16.79 -22.87 -17.70
C ALA A 50 17.28 -24.11 -18.44
N PHE A 51 16.91 -25.32 -18.02
CA PHE A 51 17.25 -26.56 -18.72
C PHE A 51 16.65 -26.61 -20.14
N VAL A 52 15.39 -26.21 -20.31
CA VAL A 52 14.74 -26.14 -21.61
C VAL A 52 15.44 -25.12 -22.52
N LEU A 53 15.78 -23.94 -22.02
CA LEU A 53 16.49 -22.90 -22.77
C LEU A 53 17.91 -23.32 -23.19
N ILE A 54 18.67 -23.90 -22.26
CA ILE A 54 20.05 -24.36 -22.52
C ILE A 54 20.04 -25.56 -23.46
N GLY A 55 19.08 -26.46 -23.35
CA GLY A 55 18.97 -27.65 -24.19
C GLY A 55 18.67 -27.34 -25.67
N PHE A 56 18.03 -26.20 -25.96
CA PHE A 56 17.66 -25.83 -27.34
C PHE A 56 18.86 -25.73 -28.30
N PRO A 57 19.92 -24.94 -28.00
CA PRO A 57 21.10 -24.90 -28.87
C PRO A 57 21.79 -26.26 -29.03
N PHE A 58 21.81 -27.09 -27.97
CA PHE A 58 22.38 -28.44 -28.10
C PHE A 58 21.54 -29.32 -29.05
N ALA A 59 20.20 -29.25 -28.99
CA ALA A 59 19.34 -29.98 -29.89
C ALA A 59 19.56 -29.54 -31.36
N ILE A 60 19.73 -28.26 -31.60
CA ILE A 60 20.02 -27.72 -32.94
C ILE A 60 21.38 -28.19 -33.45
N ILE A 61 22.43 -28.10 -32.63
CA ILE A 61 23.81 -28.54 -32.97
C ILE A 61 23.80 -30.04 -33.28
N PHE A 62 23.10 -30.83 -32.46
CA PHE A 62 22.98 -32.27 -32.66
C PHE A 62 22.26 -32.61 -33.97
N ALA A 63 21.14 -31.94 -34.26
CA ALA A 63 20.40 -32.12 -35.51
C ALA A 63 21.21 -31.70 -36.74
N TRP A 64 22.16 -30.80 -36.56
CA TRP A 64 23.06 -30.34 -37.66
C TRP A 64 24.28 -31.23 -37.85
N ALA A 65 24.83 -31.84 -36.77
CA ALA A 65 26.06 -32.64 -36.79
C ALA A 65 25.83 -34.13 -37.11
N PHE A 66 24.63 -34.67 -36.89
CA PHE A 66 24.35 -36.10 -37.03
C PHE A 66 23.17 -36.33 -37.94
N GLU A 67 23.26 -37.40 -38.73
CA GLU A 67 22.21 -37.87 -39.65
C GLU A 67 21.80 -39.32 -39.31
N MET A 68 20.50 -39.64 -39.41
CA MET A 68 20.01 -40.98 -39.21
C MET A 68 20.11 -41.79 -40.49
N THR A 69 20.81 -42.94 -40.40
CA THR A 69 20.91 -43.95 -41.45
C THR A 69 20.25 -45.25 -41.01
N PRO A 70 20.01 -46.21 -41.91
CA PRO A 70 19.49 -47.53 -41.54
C PRO A 70 20.35 -48.28 -40.52
N GLU A 71 21.62 -47.96 -40.46
CA GLU A 71 22.61 -48.55 -39.55
C GLU A 71 22.78 -47.79 -38.22
N GLY A 72 22.02 -46.70 -38.03
CA GLY A 72 22.05 -45.88 -36.81
C GLY A 72 22.52 -44.44 -37.04
N LEU A 73 22.90 -43.75 -35.95
CA LEU A 73 23.37 -42.35 -35.94
C LEU A 73 24.82 -42.32 -36.47
N LYS A 74 25.07 -41.67 -37.61
CA LYS A 74 26.39 -41.43 -38.15
C LYS A 74 26.67 -39.91 -38.23
N ARG A 75 27.96 -39.53 -38.14
CA ARG A 75 28.37 -38.14 -38.42
C ARG A 75 28.18 -37.89 -39.92
N GLU A 76 27.67 -36.70 -40.26
CA GLU A 76 27.39 -36.33 -41.65
C GLU A 76 28.54 -36.56 -42.63
N LYS A 77 29.78 -36.45 -42.19
CA LYS A 77 30.99 -36.66 -43.00
C LYS A 77 31.16 -38.11 -43.50
N ASP A 78 30.48 -39.05 -42.80
CA ASP A 78 30.63 -40.48 -42.97
C ASP A 78 29.38 -41.14 -43.62
N VAL A 79 28.41 -40.32 -44.08
CA VAL A 79 27.13 -40.79 -44.66
C VAL A 79 27.20 -40.74 -46.19
N ASP A 80 26.98 -41.89 -46.84
CA ASP A 80 26.78 -41.93 -48.29
C ASP A 80 25.39 -41.35 -48.65
N ARG A 81 25.34 -40.36 -49.53
CA ARG A 81 24.13 -39.58 -49.86
C ARG A 81 22.98 -40.41 -50.42
N SER A 82 23.26 -41.60 -50.92
CA SER A 82 22.25 -42.52 -51.43
C SER A 82 21.53 -43.34 -50.35
N GLU A 83 22.05 -43.36 -49.10
CA GLU A 83 21.53 -44.15 -47.99
C GLU A 83 20.79 -43.30 -46.94
N SER A 84 20.69 -41.98 -47.14
CA SER A 84 20.02 -41.08 -46.20
C SER A 84 18.52 -41.31 -46.13
N ILE A 85 17.99 -41.62 -44.90
CA ILE A 85 16.55 -41.77 -44.62
C ILE A 85 15.91 -40.48 -44.11
N THR A 86 16.62 -39.34 -44.18
CA THR A 86 16.18 -38.03 -43.70
C THR A 86 14.78 -37.60 -44.19
N PRO A 87 14.36 -37.84 -45.44
CA PRO A 87 13.00 -37.54 -45.89
C PRO A 87 11.93 -38.35 -45.15
N ARG A 88 12.19 -39.65 -44.84
CA ARG A 88 11.28 -40.51 -44.08
C ARG A 88 11.25 -40.14 -42.59
N THR A 89 12.40 -39.74 -42.03
CA THR A 89 12.50 -39.23 -40.67
C THR A 89 11.75 -37.92 -40.51
N GLY A 90 11.82 -37.03 -41.52
CA GLY A 90 11.04 -35.79 -41.55
C GLY A 90 9.52 -35.99 -41.53
N GLN A 91 9.00 -37.07 -42.18
CA GLN A 91 7.58 -37.44 -42.11
C GLN A 91 7.21 -37.99 -40.70
N LYS A 92 8.07 -38.84 -40.12
CA LYS A 92 7.87 -39.34 -38.74
C LYS A 92 7.89 -38.21 -37.71
N LEU A 93 8.80 -37.23 -37.89
CA LEU A 93 8.87 -36.07 -37.03
C LEU A 93 7.60 -35.20 -37.07
N ASN A 94 7.01 -35.03 -38.27
CA ASN A 94 5.72 -34.36 -38.42
C ASN A 94 4.59 -35.10 -37.71
N HIS A 95 4.56 -36.47 -37.79
CA HIS A 95 3.57 -37.26 -37.06
C HIS A 95 3.74 -37.16 -35.54
N VAL A 96 4.99 -37.17 -35.04
CA VAL A 96 5.28 -36.98 -33.63
C VAL A 96 4.85 -35.59 -33.18
N ALA A 97 5.17 -34.54 -33.95
CA ALA A 97 4.72 -33.20 -33.67
C ALA A 97 3.19 -33.06 -33.60
N MET A 98 2.48 -33.71 -34.55
CA MET A 98 1.01 -33.73 -34.53
C MET A 98 0.43 -34.48 -33.34
N ILE A 99 1.06 -35.60 -32.93
CA ILE A 99 0.63 -36.36 -31.75
C ILE A 99 0.84 -35.53 -30.49
N ILE A 100 2.00 -34.88 -30.33
CA ILE A 100 2.29 -34.00 -29.18
C ILE A 100 1.30 -32.84 -29.15
N LEU A 101 1.01 -32.22 -30.30
CA LEU A 101 0.03 -31.13 -30.40
C LEU A 101 -1.39 -31.62 -30.05
N ALA A 102 -1.78 -32.81 -30.51
CA ALA A 102 -3.08 -33.40 -30.18
C ALA A 102 -3.19 -33.69 -28.65
N ILE A 103 -2.11 -34.21 -28.04
CA ILE A 103 -2.05 -34.42 -26.58
C ILE A 103 -2.16 -33.08 -25.85
N ALA A 104 -1.47 -32.04 -26.31
CA ALA A 104 -1.55 -30.69 -25.74
C ALA A 104 -2.96 -30.11 -25.80
N VAL A 105 -3.64 -30.27 -26.97
CA VAL A 105 -5.04 -29.84 -27.13
C VAL A 105 -5.98 -30.63 -26.22
N VAL A 106 -5.80 -31.96 -26.13
CA VAL A 106 -6.59 -32.79 -25.20
C VAL A 106 -6.35 -32.38 -23.76
N PHE A 107 -5.11 -32.13 -23.38
CA PHE A 107 -4.76 -31.66 -22.03
C PHE A 107 -5.42 -30.30 -21.71
N LEU A 108 -5.37 -29.34 -22.65
CA LEU A 108 -6.03 -28.04 -22.48
C LEU A 108 -7.57 -28.15 -22.44
N LEU A 109 -8.14 -29.10 -23.19
CA LEU A 109 -9.57 -29.36 -23.12
C LEU A 109 -9.95 -30.06 -21.80
N VAL A 110 -9.16 -31.00 -21.34
CA VAL A 110 -9.36 -31.64 -20.03
C VAL A 110 -9.20 -30.63 -18.91
N ASP A 111 -8.18 -29.79 -18.92
CA ASP A 111 -7.97 -28.71 -17.96
C ASP A 111 -9.16 -27.74 -17.92
N LYS A 112 -9.64 -27.33 -19.09
CA LYS A 112 -10.75 -26.39 -19.22
C LYS A 112 -12.13 -27.00 -18.92
N PHE A 113 -12.33 -28.28 -19.15
CA PHE A 113 -13.65 -28.94 -19.05
C PHE A 113 -13.75 -29.96 -17.89
N ALA A 114 -12.64 -30.57 -17.42
CA ALA A 114 -12.69 -31.56 -16.35
C ALA A 114 -12.60 -30.90 -14.96
N ILE A 115 -11.92 -29.75 -14.84
CA ILE A 115 -11.90 -28.98 -13.57
C ILE A 115 -13.26 -28.30 -13.34
N GLN A 116 -14.08 -28.11 -14.39
CA GLN A 116 -15.47 -27.63 -14.23
C GLN A 116 -16.50 -28.74 -13.94
N ALA A 117 -16.14 -30.01 -14.08
CA ALA A 117 -17.09 -31.13 -13.98
C ALA A 117 -17.15 -31.82 -12.60
N ASP A 118 -16.26 -31.47 -11.66
CA ASP A 118 -16.21 -32.10 -10.32
C ASP A 118 -16.95 -31.29 -9.24
N ASN A 119 -17.85 -30.39 -9.62
CA ASN A 119 -18.74 -29.67 -8.70
C ASN A 119 -20.20 -30.15 -8.72
N ASP A 120 -20.50 -31.34 -9.27
CA ASP A 120 -21.82 -31.96 -9.09
C ASP A 120 -21.85 -32.83 -7.81
N VAL A 121 -21.98 -32.20 -6.65
CA VAL A 121 -22.47 -32.82 -5.41
C VAL A 121 -23.98 -32.62 -5.36
N PRO A 122 -24.80 -33.66 -5.07
CA PRO A 122 -26.25 -33.54 -5.13
C PRO A 122 -26.80 -32.54 -4.11
N ASP A 123 -27.66 -31.71 -4.61
CA ASP A 123 -28.41 -30.63 -4.05
C ASP A 123 -29.19 -31.03 -2.79
N THR A 124 -28.67 -30.65 -1.62
CA THR A 124 -29.44 -30.25 -0.42
C THR A 124 -28.56 -29.41 0.50
N ALA A 125 -28.17 -28.23 0.05
CA ALA A 125 -27.71 -27.17 0.94
C ALA A 125 -27.73 -25.84 0.18
N VAL A 126 -28.47 -24.91 0.70
CA VAL A 126 -28.32 -23.46 0.56
C VAL A 126 -27.36 -23.03 -0.56
N VAL A 127 -27.91 -22.50 -1.63
CA VAL A 127 -27.18 -21.75 -2.65
C VAL A 127 -26.37 -20.68 -1.95
N ALA A 128 -25.12 -20.98 -1.61
CA ALA A 128 -24.11 -19.95 -1.45
C ALA A 128 -23.82 -19.46 -2.88
N THR A 129 -24.46 -18.38 -3.28
CA THR A 129 -24.03 -17.57 -4.40
C THR A 129 -22.53 -17.36 -4.21
N ALA A 130 -21.72 -17.65 -5.23
CA ALA A 130 -20.34 -17.15 -5.30
C ALA A 130 -20.40 -15.68 -4.86
N PRO A 131 -19.50 -15.19 -4.00
CA PRO A 131 -19.53 -13.79 -3.63
C PRO A 131 -19.53 -13.02 -4.94
N GLU A 132 -20.61 -12.28 -5.24
CA GLU A 132 -20.60 -11.31 -6.33
C GLU A 132 -19.39 -10.41 -6.03
N GLU A 133 -18.39 -10.44 -6.91
CA GLU A 133 -17.26 -9.53 -6.82
C GLU A 133 -17.86 -8.14 -6.83
N LYS A 134 -17.72 -7.45 -5.70
CA LYS A 134 -18.24 -6.09 -5.58
C LYS A 134 -17.58 -5.23 -6.66
N PRO A 135 -18.33 -4.36 -7.34
CA PRO A 135 -17.74 -3.41 -8.26
C PRO A 135 -16.59 -2.65 -7.59
N SER A 136 -15.50 -2.44 -8.30
CA SER A 136 -14.31 -1.78 -7.76
C SER A 136 -13.89 -0.62 -8.65
N ILE A 137 -13.46 0.49 -8.03
CA ILE A 137 -13.12 1.73 -8.71
C ILE A 137 -11.93 2.43 -8.03
N ALA A 138 -11.08 3.07 -8.84
CA ALA A 138 -10.12 4.05 -8.38
C ALA A 138 -10.51 5.44 -8.91
N VAL A 139 -10.39 6.46 -8.07
CA VAL A 139 -10.50 7.86 -8.50
C VAL A 139 -9.09 8.41 -8.66
N LEU A 140 -8.67 8.67 -9.88
CA LEU A 140 -7.38 9.28 -10.16
C LEU A 140 -7.42 10.80 -9.93
N PRO A 141 -6.29 11.42 -9.58
CA PRO A 141 -6.22 12.89 -9.48
C PRO A 141 -6.64 13.57 -10.78
N PHE A 142 -7.62 14.44 -10.71
CA PHE A 142 -8.09 15.20 -11.85
C PHE A 142 -7.02 16.20 -12.30
N VAL A 143 -6.82 16.29 -13.60
CA VAL A 143 -5.78 17.15 -14.17
C VAL A 143 -6.20 18.62 -14.05
N ASN A 144 -5.36 19.46 -13.44
CA ASN A 144 -5.57 20.89 -13.43
C ASN A 144 -5.29 21.51 -14.82
N MET A 145 -6.34 21.96 -15.49
CA MET A 145 -6.27 22.63 -16.79
C MET A 145 -6.52 24.15 -16.69
N SER A 146 -6.41 24.73 -15.49
CA SER A 146 -6.69 26.15 -15.24
C SER A 146 -5.60 27.09 -15.75
N GLY A 147 -4.40 26.58 -16.07
CA GLY A 147 -3.25 27.40 -16.45
C GLY A 147 -2.56 28.09 -15.25
N ASP A 148 -3.05 27.88 -14.04
CA ASP A 148 -2.52 28.38 -12.78
C ASP A 148 -2.28 27.21 -11.83
N VAL A 149 -1.02 27.00 -11.45
CA VAL A 149 -0.58 25.93 -10.55
C VAL A 149 -1.21 26.07 -9.16
N GLU A 150 -1.54 27.31 -8.76
CA GLU A 150 -2.21 27.58 -7.49
C GLU A 150 -3.60 26.93 -7.36
N ASN A 151 -4.19 26.45 -8.47
CA ASN A 151 -5.46 25.72 -8.47
C ASN A 151 -5.29 24.19 -8.40
N GLU A 152 -4.06 23.67 -8.23
CA GLU A 152 -3.79 22.23 -8.13
C GLU A 152 -4.53 21.61 -6.94
N TYR A 153 -4.50 22.29 -5.79
CA TYR A 153 -5.21 21.84 -4.58
C TYR A 153 -6.71 21.60 -4.81
N PHE A 154 -7.31 22.38 -5.73
CA PHE A 154 -8.74 22.25 -5.99
C PHE A 154 -9.05 21.00 -6.83
N SER A 155 -8.21 20.68 -7.81
CA SER A 155 -8.36 19.47 -8.63
C SER A 155 -8.12 18.21 -7.81
N ASP A 156 -7.10 18.21 -6.98
CA ASP A 156 -6.78 17.12 -6.06
C ASP A 156 -7.88 16.94 -5.01
N GLY A 157 -8.30 18.02 -4.38
CA GLY A 157 -9.36 18.00 -3.38
C GLY A 157 -10.70 17.51 -3.94
N LEU A 158 -11.05 17.91 -5.19
CA LEU A 158 -12.24 17.38 -5.85
C LEU A 158 -12.17 15.87 -6.03
N SER A 159 -11.01 15.35 -6.47
CA SER A 159 -10.81 13.90 -6.65
C SER A 159 -10.92 13.16 -5.34
N GLU A 160 -10.34 13.70 -4.27
CA GLU A 160 -10.40 13.15 -2.92
C GLU A 160 -11.84 13.13 -2.38
N GLU A 161 -12.59 14.21 -2.54
CA GLU A 161 -13.99 14.25 -2.10
C GLU A 161 -14.88 13.29 -2.88
N LEU A 162 -14.66 13.12 -4.20
CA LEU A 162 -15.34 12.09 -4.99
C LEU A 162 -14.99 10.68 -4.49
N LEU A 163 -13.73 10.43 -4.21
CA LEU A 163 -13.29 9.16 -3.61
C LEU A 163 -13.99 8.92 -2.28
N ASN A 164 -14.04 9.92 -1.40
CA ASN A 164 -14.67 9.83 -0.09
C ASN A 164 -16.19 9.61 -0.19
N LEU A 165 -16.87 10.24 -1.15
CA LEU A 165 -18.29 10.01 -1.41
C LEU A 165 -18.56 8.57 -1.86
N LEU A 166 -17.76 8.08 -2.81
CA LEU A 166 -17.89 6.71 -3.33
C LEU A 166 -17.53 5.66 -2.26
N ALA A 167 -16.55 5.93 -1.40
CA ALA A 167 -16.14 5.01 -0.33
C ALA A 167 -17.21 4.80 0.76
N LYS A 168 -18.17 5.72 0.88
CA LYS A 168 -19.34 5.55 1.79
C LYS A 168 -20.36 4.51 1.28
N ILE A 169 -20.22 4.05 0.03
CA ILE A 169 -21.12 3.07 -0.57
C ILE A 169 -20.65 1.65 -0.18
N PRO A 170 -21.37 0.90 0.67
CA PRO A 170 -20.87 -0.38 1.21
C PRO A 170 -20.67 -1.47 0.15
N GLN A 171 -21.36 -1.35 -1.00
CA GLN A 171 -21.31 -2.31 -2.11
C GLN A 171 -20.18 -2.01 -3.10
N LEU A 172 -19.49 -0.85 -2.99
CA LEU A 172 -18.44 -0.42 -3.88
C LEU A 172 -17.08 -0.55 -3.18
N HIS A 173 -16.12 -1.18 -3.84
CA HIS A 173 -14.73 -1.17 -3.42
C HIS A 173 -14.03 0.02 -4.07
N VAL A 174 -13.60 0.98 -3.27
CA VAL A 174 -12.92 2.19 -3.75
C VAL A 174 -11.45 2.11 -3.35
N ALA A 175 -10.55 2.19 -4.33
CA ALA A 175 -9.10 2.22 -4.05
C ALA A 175 -8.74 3.46 -3.23
N GLY A 176 -7.81 3.30 -2.29
CA GLY A 176 -7.40 4.37 -1.39
C GLY A 176 -6.69 5.52 -2.12
N ARG A 177 -6.80 6.71 -1.52
CA ARG A 177 -6.22 7.95 -2.04
C ARG A 177 -4.72 7.81 -2.33
N THR A 178 -3.94 7.30 -1.37
CA THR A 178 -2.48 7.22 -1.50
C THR A 178 -2.06 6.41 -2.72
N SER A 179 -2.71 5.27 -2.96
CA SER A 179 -2.44 4.44 -4.12
C SER A 179 -2.88 5.09 -5.42
N SER A 180 -4.08 5.70 -5.45
CA SER A 180 -4.61 6.39 -6.64
C SER A 180 -3.77 7.59 -7.04
N PHE A 181 -3.34 8.40 -6.07
CA PHE A 181 -2.55 9.61 -6.29
C PHE A 181 -1.10 9.36 -6.71
N LYS A 182 -0.59 8.14 -6.52
CA LYS A 182 0.72 7.74 -7.05
C LYS A 182 0.79 7.83 -8.58
N PHE A 183 -0.34 7.73 -9.23
CA PHE A 183 -0.44 7.82 -10.70
C PHE A 183 -0.67 9.26 -11.20
N LYS A 184 -0.59 10.26 -10.32
CA LYS A 184 -0.70 11.68 -10.70
C LYS A 184 0.33 12.06 -11.76
N GLY A 185 -0.15 12.60 -12.88
CA GLY A 185 0.72 13.07 -13.97
C GLY A 185 1.45 11.98 -14.74
N THR A 186 1.15 10.70 -14.50
CA THR A 186 1.70 9.60 -15.29
C THR A 186 0.92 9.45 -16.60
N ASN A 187 1.58 8.89 -17.63
CA ASN A 187 0.94 8.50 -18.89
C ASN A 187 0.84 6.97 -18.99
N GLU A 188 0.72 6.28 -17.85
CA GLU A 188 0.57 4.84 -17.84
C GLU A 188 -0.77 4.40 -18.43
N ASP A 189 -0.77 3.21 -19.04
CA ASP A 189 -2.00 2.59 -19.54
C ASP A 189 -2.94 2.29 -18.37
N LEU A 190 -4.22 2.69 -18.50
CA LEU A 190 -5.22 2.49 -17.45
C LEU A 190 -5.42 1.03 -17.06
N ARG A 191 -5.09 0.09 -17.95
CA ARG A 191 -5.09 -1.35 -17.64
C ARG A 191 -4.02 -1.69 -16.61
N ILE A 192 -2.82 -1.12 -16.74
CA ILE A 192 -1.71 -1.29 -15.78
C ILE A 192 -2.09 -0.64 -14.44
N ILE A 193 -2.69 0.54 -14.49
CA ILE A 193 -3.18 1.24 -13.27
C ILE A 193 -4.26 0.39 -12.58
N GLY A 194 -5.23 -0.15 -13.33
CA GLY A 194 -6.28 -1.01 -12.80
C GLY A 194 -5.73 -2.28 -12.13
N GLU A 195 -4.74 -2.92 -12.75
CA GLU A 195 -4.04 -4.08 -12.17
C GLU A 195 -3.27 -3.69 -10.89
N ALA A 196 -2.52 -2.59 -10.92
CA ALA A 196 -1.73 -2.13 -9.77
C ALA A 196 -2.60 -1.74 -8.57
N LEU A 197 -3.80 -1.18 -8.82
CA LEU A 197 -4.77 -0.78 -7.80
C LEU A 197 -5.80 -1.87 -7.48
N ASN A 198 -5.76 -2.99 -8.22
CA ASN A 198 -6.73 -4.09 -8.12
C ASN A 198 -8.18 -3.62 -8.26
N VAL A 199 -8.45 -2.79 -9.28
CA VAL A 199 -9.78 -2.26 -9.56
C VAL A 199 -10.22 -2.54 -11.00
N ALA A 200 -11.53 -2.77 -11.19
CA ALA A 200 -12.12 -2.99 -12.50
C ALA A 200 -12.41 -1.69 -13.26
N HIS A 201 -12.51 -0.56 -12.56
CA HIS A 201 -12.88 0.72 -13.14
C HIS A 201 -11.99 1.84 -12.63
N VAL A 202 -11.84 2.88 -13.45
CA VAL A 202 -11.13 4.12 -13.11
C VAL A 202 -12.03 5.31 -13.42
N LEU A 203 -12.17 6.21 -12.46
CA LEU A 203 -12.71 7.55 -12.66
C LEU A 203 -11.52 8.50 -12.83
N GLU A 204 -11.42 9.15 -13.99
CA GLU A 204 -10.45 10.19 -14.25
C GLU A 204 -11.12 11.46 -14.76
N GLY A 205 -10.38 12.56 -14.79
CA GLY A 205 -10.96 13.80 -15.28
C GLY A 205 -10.01 14.97 -15.31
N SER A 206 -10.58 16.14 -15.59
CA SER A 206 -9.86 17.39 -15.56
C SER A 206 -10.72 18.53 -15.00
N VAL A 207 -10.06 19.50 -14.38
CA VAL A 207 -10.69 20.69 -13.82
C VAL A 207 -10.08 21.93 -14.45
N ARG A 208 -10.93 22.84 -14.92
CA ARG A 208 -10.53 24.18 -15.34
C ARG A 208 -11.32 25.21 -14.56
N LYS A 209 -10.64 25.94 -13.69
CA LYS A 209 -11.20 27.05 -12.92
C LYS A 209 -10.80 28.40 -13.56
N SER A 210 -11.75 29.28 -13.75
CA SER A 210 -11.52 30.62 -14.29
C SER A 210 -12.43 31.61 -13.56
N GLY A 211 -11.91 32.29 -12.55
CA GLY A 211 -12.69 33.12 -11.65
C GLY A 211 -13.76 32.28 -10.93
N ALA A 212 -15.03 32.65 -11.08
CA ALA A 212 -16.17 31.94 -10.49
C ALA A 212 -16.69 30.78 -11.36
N ARG A 213 -16.13 30.53 -12.56
CA ARG A 213 -16.58 29.42 -13.43
C ARG A 213 -15.69 28.22 -13.33
N LEU A 214 -16.34 27.07 -13.30
CA LEU A 214 -15.72 25.73 -13.33
C LEU A 214 -16.15 25.01 -14.60
N ARG A 215 -15.18 24.34 -15.22
CA ARG A 215 -15.44 23.27 -16.17
C ARG A 215 -14.75 22.01 -15.67
N ILE A 216 -15.55 20.99 -15.41
CA ILE A 216 -15.08 19.67 -14.96
C ILE A 216 -15.45 18.68 -16.05
N THR A 217 -14.46 17.87 -16.49
CA THR A 217 -14.69 16.70 -17.31
C THR A 217 -14.48 15.49 -16.41
N ALA A 218 -15.43 14.56 -16.39
CA ALA A 218 -15.31 13.30 -15.66
C ALA A 218 -15.57 12.14 -16.62
N GLN A 219 -14.81 11.05 -16.47
CA GLN A 219 -14.86 9.89 -17.35
C GLN A 219 -14.70 8.62 -16.53
N LEU A 220 -15.60 7.67 -16.70
CA LEU A 220 -15.51 6.32 -16.11
C LEU A 220 -15.05 5.34 -17.17
N ILE A 221 -14.00 4.59 -16.88
CA ILE A 221 -13.31 3.71 -17.81
C ILE A 221 -13.20 2.31 -17.24
N ASP A 222 -13.52 1.31 -18.05
CA ASP A 222 -13.26 -0.10 -17.76
C ASP A 222 -11.77 -0.39 -17.95
N THR A 223 -11.10 -0.84 -16.90
CA THR A 223 -9.65 -1.10 -16.90
C THR A 223 -9.26 -2.36 -17.68
N GLN A 224 -10.18 -3.30 -17.95
CA GLN A 224 -9.86 -4.52 -18.68
C GLN A 224 -9.65 -4.25 -20.16
N ASN A 225 -10.42 -3.34 -20.74
CA ASN A 225 -10.44 -3.06 -22.17
C ASN A 225 -10.08 -1.63 -22.54
N GLY A 226 -10.06 -0.70 -21.56
CA GLY A 226 -9.77 0.74 -21.75
C GLY A 226 -10.92 1.52 -22.41
N TYR A 227 -12.15 0.97 -22.46
CA TYR A 227 -13.29 1.68 -23.01
C TYR A 227 -13.96 2.58 -21.99
N HIS A 228 -14.38 3.77 -22.45
CA HIS A 228 -15.19 4.66 -21.65
C HIS A 228 -16.60 4.10 -21.51
N LEU A 229 -17.02 3.89 -20.27
CA LEU A 229 -18.40 3.54 -19.93
C LEU A 229 -19.27 4.79 -19.89
N TRP A 230 -18.70 5.89 -19.43
CA TRP A 230 -19.38 7.18 -19.31
C TRP A 230 -18.37 8.33 -19.42
N SER A 231 -18.82 9.47 -19.97
CA SER A 231 -18.03 10.70 -20.06
C SER A 231 -18.97 11.90 -20.12
N GLU A 232 -18.74 12.88 -19.23
CA GLU A 232 -19.55 14.11 -19.19
C GLU A 232 -18.73 15.36 -18.87
N ASN A 233 -19.27 16.51 -19.28
CA ASN A 233 -18.68 17.82 -19.03
C ASN A 233 -19.67 18.68 -18.24
N TYR A 234 -19.21 19.18 -17.10
CA TYR A 234 -19.94 20.09 -16.22
C TYR A 234 -19.40 21.52 -16.41
N ASP A 235 -20.20 22.41 -16.95
CA ASP A 235 -19.87 23.83 -17.09
C ASP A 235 -20.82 24.63 -16.19
N ARG A 236 -20.36 24.97 -14.99
CA ARG A 236 -21.16 25.52 -13.90
C ARG A 236 -20.41 26.65 -13.19
N GLU A 237 -21.09 27.31 -12.26
CA GLU A 237 -20.44 28.23 -11.32
C GLU A 237 -19.77 27.45 -10.16
N LEU A 238 -18.77 28.05 -9.53
CA LEU A 238 -18.06 27.47 -8.39
C LEU A 238 -19.01 27.17 -7.21
N THR A 239 -20.07 27.94 -7.08
CA THR A 239 -21.15 27.76 -6.09
C THR A 239 -21.88 26.43 -6.23
N ASP A 240 -21.84 25.83 -7.42
CA ASP A 240 -22.53 24.57 -7.72
C ASP A 240 -21.65 23.32 -7.46
N ILE A 241 -20.46 23.50 -6.88
CA ILE A 241 -19.47 22.41 -6.75
C ILE A 241 -20.05 21.18 -6.02
N PHE A 242 -20.85 21.37 -4.99
CA PHE A 242 -21.47 20.29 -4.26
C PHE A 242 -22.45 19.48 -5.11
N ALA A 243 -23.30 20.19 -5.88
CA ALA A 243 -24.23 19.53 -6.81
C ALA A 243 -23.48 18.76 -7.92
N ILE A 244 -22.35 19.28 -8.39
CA ILE A 244 -21.53 18.58 -9.39
C ILE A 244 -20.93 17.30 -8.82
N GLN A 245 -20.45 17.33 -7.58
CA GLN A 245 -19.91 16.13 -6.91
C GLN A 245 -20.98 15.05 -6.76
N ASP A 246 -22.20 15.43 -6.36
CA ASP A 246 -23.33 14.50 -6.26
C ASP A 246 -23.72 13.93 -7.63
N GLU A 247 -23.79 14.76 -8.66
CA GLU A 247 -24.09 14.33 -10.02
C GLU A 247 -23.05 13.31 -10.51
N ILE A 248 -21.76 13.58 -10.34
CA ILE A 248 -20.68 12.65 -10.74
C ILE A 248 -20.78 11.32 -9.98
N ALA A 249 -20.91 11.39 -8.66
CA ALA A 249 -21.03 10.17 -7.84
C ALA A 249 -22.28 9.36 -8.21
N GLY A 250 -23.40 10.04 -8.46
CA GLY A 250 -24.66 9.40 -8.90
C GLY A 250 -24.50 8.67 -10.23
N HIS A 251 -23.86 9.28 -11.21
CA HIS A 251 -23.60 8.65 -12.52
C HIS A 251 -22.66 7.44 -12.40
N VAL A 252 -21.61 7.53 -11.58
CA VAL A 252 -20.73 6.37 -11.31
C VAL A 252 -21.52 5.20 -10.73
N VAL A 253 -22.40 5.45 -9.76
CA VAL A 253 -23.25 4.43 -9.14
C VAL A 253 -24.21 3.81 -10.16
N GLU A 254 -24.82 4.62 -11.00
CA GLU A 254 -25.75 4.17 -12.04
C GLU A 254 -25.03 3.28 -13.08
N GLU A 255 -23.89 3.71 -13.59
CA GLU A 255 -23.11 2.97 -14.59
C GLU A 255 -22.55 1.65 -14.05
N LEU A 256 -22.12 1.64 -12.77
CA LEU A 256 -21.63 0.43 -12.11
C LEU A 256 -22.78 -0.49 -11.64
N LYS A 257 -24.04 -0.10 -11.85
CA LYS A 257 -25.24 -0.86 -11.45
C LYS A 257 -25.23 -1.26 -9.96
N VAL A 258 -24.68 -0.40 -9.12
CA VAL A 258 -24.64 -0.62 -7.68
C VAL A 258 -26.07 -0.46 -7.13
N HIS A 259 -26.64 -1.54 -6.60
CA HIS A 259 -27.95 -1.49 -6.00
C HIS A 259 -27.87 -0.84 -4.61
N LEU A 260 -28.25 0.41 -4.53
CA LEU A 260 -28.31 1.16 -3.29
C LEU A 260 -29.55 0.71 -2.49
N LEU A 261 -29.35 -0.08 -1.45
CA LEU A 261 -30.37 -0.36 -0.46
C LEU A 261 -30.50 0.85 0.51
N GLY A 262 -31.20 1.90 0.05
CA GLY A 262 -31.67 2.98 0.92
C GLY A 262 -30.68 4.09 1.29
N ALA A 263 -29.49 4.15 0.69
CA ALA A 263 -28.57 5.27 0.87
C ALA A 263 -28.65 6.22 -0.34
N GLU A 264 -29.21 7.40 -0.15
CA GLU A 264 -29.02 8.51 -1.09
C GLU A 264 -27.57 9.00 -0.97
N VAL A 265 -26.84 8.99 -2.09
CA VAL A 265 -25.53 9.65 -2.19
C VAL A 265 -25.80 11.14 -2.27
N THR A 266 -25.69 11.85 -1.15
CA THR A 266 -25.98 13.29 -1.10
C THR A 266 -24.81 14.06 -0.50
N ALA A 267 -24.55 15.27 -1.03
CA ALA A 267 -23.56 16.23 -0.52
C ALA A 267 -23.87 16.70 0.93
N ALA A 268 -25.01 16.35 1.49
CA ALA A 268 -25.36 16.63 2.90
C ALA A 268 -24.29 16.15 3.91
N THR A 269 -23.30 15.37 3.43
CA THR A 269 -22.18 14.85 4.23
C THR A 269 -20.93 15.72 4.19
N GLN A 270 -20.92 16.85 3.48
CA GLN A 270 -19.72 17.70 3.35
C GLN A 270 -19.51 18.67 4.53
N GLY A 271 -20.52 18.85 5.37
CA GLY A 271 -20.39 19.59 6.63
C GLY A 271 -20.42 21.10 6.51
N THR A 272 -20.43 21.68 5.30
CA THR A 272 -20.59 23.11 5.05
C THR A 272 -21.27 23.38 3.71
N THR A 273 -21.99 24.51 3.62
CA THR A 273 -22.51 25.07 2.36
C THR A 273 -21.74 26.31 1.92
N ASN A 274 -20.75 26.72 2.72
CA ASN A 274 -19.90 27.88 2.42
C ASN A 274 -18.75 27.45 1.51
N VAL A 275 -18.77 27.92 0.26
CA VAL A 275 -17.78 27.54 -0.77
C VAL A 275 -16.38 28.03 -0.42
N GLU A 276 -16.24 29.20 0.21
CA GLU A 276 -14.95 29.74 0.65
C GLU A 276 -14.36 28.90 1.78
N ALA A 277 -15.18 28.52 2.76
CA ALA A 277 -14.78 27.60 3.83
C ALA A 277 -14.33 26.26 3.24
N TYR A 278 -15.10 25.71 2.31
CA TYR A 278 -14.78 24.47 1.63
C TYR A 278 -13.47 24.55 0.82
N ASN A 279 -13.25 25.62 0.08
CA ASN A 279 -12.00 25.82 -0.66
C ASN A 279 -10.78 25.86 0.28
N GLN A 280 -10.89 26.52 1.43
CA GLN A 280 -9.79 26.54 2.41
C GLN A 280 -9.58 25.17 3.06
N PHE A 281 -10.64 24.44 3.33
CA PHE A 281 -10.56 23.07 3.81
C PHE A 281 -9.81 22.16 2.82
N LEU A 282 -10.13 22.21 1.51
CA LEU A 282 -9.40 21.47 0.48
C LEU A 282 -7.91 21.86 0.41
N ARG A 283 -7.59 23.14 0.64
CA ARG A 283 -6.18 23.58 0.74
C ARG A 283 -5.49 22.99 1.95
N GLY A 284 -6.18 22.93 3.08
CA GLY A 284 -5.70 22.27 4.29
C GLY A 284 -5.36 20.80 4.02
N ASN A 285 -6.28 20.06 3.41
CA ASN A 285 -6.09 18.66 3.02
C ASN A 285 -4.90 18.47 2.06
N TYR A 286 -4.77 19.36 1.08
CA TYR A 286 -3.64 19.30 0.14
C TYR A 286 -2.28 19.47 0.82
N PHE A 287 -2.16 20.38 1.78
CA PHE A 287 -0.89 20.64 2.46
C PHE A 287 -0.56 19.63 3.55
N ILE A 288 -1.56 19.03 4.21
CA ILE A 288 -1.32 18.10 5.34
C ILE A 288 -0.65 16.78 4.91
N ASP A 289 -0.73 16.42 3.64
CA ASP A 289 -0.11 15.21 3.10
C ASP A 289 1.43 15.26 3.11
N ASP A 290 2.00 16.45 2.92
CA ASP A 290 3.43 16.68 3.09
C ASP A 290 3.69 17.19 4.50
N THR A 291 4.19 16.30 5.35
CA THR A 291 4.45 16.57 6.77
C THR A 291 5.67 17.47 7.03
N SER A 292 6.15 18.22 6.04
CA SER A 292 7.14 19.27 6.24
C SER A 292 6.59 20.38 7.13
N ALA A 293 7.45 21.03 7.94
CA ALA A 293 7.01 22.10 8.84
C ALA A 293 6.31 23.25 8.09
N GLU A 294 6.79 23.56 6.88
CA GLU A 294 6.21 24.61 6.05
C GLU A 294 4.78 24.24 5.59
N ASN A 295 4.56 23.00 5.16
CA ASN A 295 3.25 22.57 4.69
C ASN A 295 2.26 22.32 5.83
N LEU A 296 2.71 21.81 6.96
CA LEU A 296 1.86 21.71 8.17
C LEU A 296 1.39 23.10 8.64
N GLU A 297 2.24 24.13 8.58
CA GLU A 297 1.84 25.51 8.89
C GLU A 297 0.83 26.06 7.87
N LYS A 298 1.02 25.79 6.58
CA LYS A 298 0.04 26.14 5.55
C LYS A 298 -1.31 25.43 5.74
N ALA A 299 -1.28 24.14 6.13
CA ALA A 299 -2.48 23.38 6.45
C ALA A 299 -3.22 23.99 7.64
N ARG A 300 -2.50 24.31 8.74
CA ARG A 300 -3.07 24.98 9.92
C ARG A 300 -3.78 26.27 9.54
N ILE A 301 -3.09 27.17 8.82
CA ILE A 301 -3.64 28.45 8.38
C ILE A 301 -4.89 28.25 7.50
N ALA A 302 -4.87 27.26 6.60
CA ALA A 302 -5.99 26.98 5.71
C ALA A 302 -7.21 26.49 6.50
N TYR A 303 -7.04 25.59 7.46
CA TYR A 303 -8.15 25.12 8.31
C TYR A 303 -8.69 26.23 9.21
N GLU A 304 -7.83 27.04 9.82
CA GLU A 304 -8.27 28.19 10.60
C GLU A 304 -9.07 29.18 9.75
N THR A 305 -8.63 29.46 8.53
CA THR A 305 -9.37 30.32 7.58
C THR A 305 -10.70 29.68 7.20
N ALA A 306 -10.76 28.35 7.01
CA ALA A 306 -12.03 27.65 6.76
C ALA A 306 -13.01 27.84 7.92
N ILE A 307 -12.54 27.76 9.16
CA ILE A 307 -13.32 27.98 10.39
C ILE A 307 -13.80 29.44 10.49
N GLU A 308 -12.96 30.43 10.07
CA GLU A 308 -13.36 31.84 10.03
C GLU A 308 -14.53 32.06 9.06
N PHE A 309 -14.54 31.39 7.89
CA PHE A 309 -15.63 31.47 6.92
C PHE A 309 -16.88 30.71 7.36
N ASP A 310 -16.73 29.58 8.05
CA ASP A 310 -17.84 28.79 8.60
C ASP A 310 -17.47 28.20 9.97
N PRO A 311 -17.83 28.88 11.08
CA PRO A 311 -17.58 28.39 12.44
C PRO A 311 -18.30 27.10 12.83
N ASN A 312 -19.18 26.57 11.98
CA ASN A 312 -19.87 25.31 12.21
C ASN A 312 -19.30 24.16 11.36
N PHE A 313 -18.18 24.35 10.69
CA PHE A 313 -17.57 23.36 9.82
C PHE A 313 -16.76 22.33 10.63
N ALA A 314 -17.40 21.27 11.12
CA ALA A 314 -16.79 20.21 11.96
C ALA A 314 -15.52 19.62 11.36
N ARG A 315 -15.52 19.34 10.04
CA ARG A 315 -14.37 18.74 9.35
C ARG A 315 -13.13 19.66 9.37
N ALA A 316 -13.32 20.99 9.29
CA ALA A 316 -12.21 21.93 9.38
C ALA A 316 -11.58 21.92 10.77
N TYR A 317 -12.38 21.83 11.84
CA TYR A 317 -11.87 21.64 13.20
C TYR A 317 -11.11 20.32 13.36
N ALA A 318 -11.64 19.22 12.83
CA ALA A 318 -10.97 17.92 12.87
C ALA A 318 -9.62 17.96 12.12
N GLY A 319 -9.60 18.52 10.91
CA GLY A 319 -8.38 18.73 10.13
C GLY A 319 -7.35 19.58 10.85
N LEU A 320 -7.79 20.65 11.51
CA LEU A 320 -6.92 21.50 12.34
C LEU A 320 -6.32 20.71 13.52
N ALA A 321 -7.10 19.90 14.22
CA ALA A 321 -6.61 19.07 15.32
C ALA A 321 -5.53 18.08 14.83
N ILE A 322 -5.73 17.45 13.67
CA ILE A 322 -4.77 16.53 13.06
C ILE A 322 -3.49 17.29 12.64
N ALA A 323 -3.61 18.46 12.01
CA ALA A 323 -2.47 19.27 11.61
C ALA A 323 -1.63 19.72 12.80
N LEU A 324 -2.27 20.19 13.87
CA LEU A 324 -1.62 20.55 15.12
C LEU A 324 -0.92 19.34 15.75
N GLN A 325 -1.56 18.17 15.80
CA GLN A 325 -0.97 16.95 16.32
C GLN A 325 0.29 16.55 15.53
N GLN A 326 0.24 16.59 14.21
CA GLN A 326 1.41 16.26 13.37
C GLN A 326 2.55 17.26 13.58
N THR A 327 2.24 18.55 13.69
CA THR A 327 3.21 19.59 13.98
C THR A 327 3.93 19.33 15.30
N TYR A 328 3.19 19.01 16.36
CA TYR A 328 3.77 18.86 17.69
C TYR A 328 4.38 17.48 17.97
N SER A 329 3.90 16.40 17.35
CA SER A 329 4.47 15.06 17.51
C SER A 329 5.76 14.83 16.71
N GLY A 330 5.98 15.62 15.66
CA GLY A 330 7.16 15.49 14.81
C GLY A 330 8.33 16.37 15.20
N TRP A 331 8.08 17.48 15.88
CA TRP A 331 9.01 18.61 16.04
C TRP A 331 9.21 19.09 17.48
N ALA A 332 8.46 18.57 18.43
CA ALA A 332 8.53 18.99 19.82
C ALA A 332 9.94 18.82 20.43
N SER A 333 10.72 17.88 19.89
CA SER A 333 12.11 17.66 20.28
C SER A 333 13.07 18.79 19.90
N SER A 334 12.69 19.72 19.00
CA SER A 334 13.59 20.79 18.53
C SER A 334 13.22 22.19 18.99
N SER A 335 11.99 22.42 19.47
CA SER A 335 11.49 23.78 19.74
C SER A 335 11.41 24.17 21.23
N GLY A 336 11.68 23.25 22.18
CA GLY A 336 11.72 23.55 23.62
C GLY A 336 10.39 24.05 24.22
N GLY A 337 9.28 23.94 23.48
CA GLY A 337 7.95 24.35 23.91
C GLY A 337 7.31 23.34 24.87
N SER A 338 6.44 23.81 25.75
CA SER A 338 5.65 22.94 26.63
C SER A 338 4.65 22.14 25.79
N PHE A 339 4.73 20.81 25.80
CA PHE A 339 3.73 19.93 25.22
C PHE A 339 2.31 20.25 25.73
N ILE A 340 2.19 20.61 27.00
CA ILE A 340 0.91 20.81 27.68
C ILE A 340 0.10 21.94 27.04
N GLU A 341 0.71 23.10 26.72
CA GLU A 341 -0.01 24.22 26.10
C GLU A 341 -0.50 23.88 24.71
N ASN A 342 0.30 23.13 23.94
CA ASN A 342 -0.08 22.69 22.61
C ASN A 342 -1.21 21.66 22.65
N PHE A 343 -1.21 20.77 23.63
CA PHE A 343 -2.25 19.75 23.82
C PHE A 343 -3.61 20.33 24.24
N GLU A 344 -3.63 21.42 25.01
CA GLU A 344 -4.87 22.13 25.32
C GLU A 344 -5.55 22.65 24.05
N HIS A 345 -4.80 23.24 23.13
CA HIS A 345 -5.34 23.73 21.86
C HIS A 345 -5.86 22.59 20.98
N ILE A 346 -5.11 21.46 20.87
CA ILE A 346 -5.61 20.28 20.12
C ILE A 346 -6.92 19.78 20.72
N ARG A 347 -7.02 19.72 22.06
CA ARG A 347 -8.25 19.29 22.75
C ARG A 347 -9.42 20.22 22.44
N GLU A 348 -9.24 21.54 22.56
CA GLU A 348 -10.29 22.52 22.28
C GLU A 348 -10.87 22.38 20.88
N VAL A 349 -10.02 22.24 19.85
CA VAL A 349 -10.48 22.12 18.47
C VAL A 349 -11.10 20.74 18.18
N ALA A 350 -10.58 19.67 18.77
CA ALA A 350 -11.15 18.33 18.64
C ALA A 350 -12.53 18.21 19.35
N ASP A 351 -12.65 18.82 20.54
CA ASP A 351 -13.92 18.88 21.29
C ASP A 351 -14.97 19.67 20.48
N LYS A 352 -14.54 20.74 19.80
CA LYS A 352 -15.44 21.50 18.95
C LYS A 352 -15.88 20.70 17.70
N ALA A 353 -14.97 19.94 17.09
CA ALA A 353 -15.30 19.07 15.97
C ALA A 353 -16.40 18.06 16.32
N ILE A 354 -16.25 17.34 17.45
CA ILE A 354 -17.22 16.32 17.90
C ILE A 354 -18.53 16.93 18.41
N GLU A 355 -18.49 18.14 19.00
CA GLU A 355 -19.70 18.88 19.38
C GLU A 355 -20.55 19.21 18.15
N LEU A 356 -19.91 19.64 17.06
CA LEU A 356 -20.59 20.02 15.81
C LEU A 356 -21.11 18.83 15.02
N ASP A 357 -20.32 17.75 14.93
CA ASP A 357 -20.74 16.51 14.27
C ASP A 357 -20.20 15.26 15.00
N PRO A 358 -21.00 14.67 15.90
CA PRO A 358 -20.58 13.53 16.72
C PRO A 358 -20.51 12.21 15.97
N ASN A 359 -20.92 12.17 14.71
CA ASN A 359 -20.90 10.96 13.88
C ASN A 359 -19.91 11.06 12.72
N ASN A 360 -19.29 12.20 12.53
CA ASN A 360 -18.29 12.38 11.49
C ASN A 360 -17.00 11.61 11.82
N SER A 361 -16.50 10.82 10.88
CA SER A 361 -15.29 9.99 11.07
C SER A 361 -14.06 10.82 11.43
N GLU A 362 -13.85 11.96 10.77
CA GLU A 362 -12.71 12.84 11.02
C GLU A 362 -12.77 13.45 12.44
N SER A 363 -13.98 13.82 12.93
CA SER A 363 -14.19 14.30 14.30
C SER A 363 -13.91 13.20 15.34
N LEU A 364 -14.34 11.96 15.07
CA LEU A 364 -14.06 10.80 15.91
C LEU A 364 -12.56 10.48 15.96
N ILE A 365 -11.85 10.61 14.84
CA ILE A 365 -10.39 10.46 14.77
C ILE A 365 -9.69 11.55 15.57
N ALA A 366 -10.13 12.82 15.45
CA ALA A 366 -9.56 13.90 16.26
C ALA A 366 -9.71 13.63 17.77
N GLN A 367 -10.87 13.10 18.20
CA GLN A 367 -11.07 12.68 19.60
C GLN A 367 -10.23 11.46 19.98
N THR A 368 -10.01 10.52 19.06
CA THR A 368 -9.08 9.39 19.27
C THR A 368 -7.67 9.89 19.57
N ILE A 369 -7.20 10.89 18.83
CA ILE A 369 -5.88 11.54 19.05
C ILE A 369 -5.81 12.13 20.45
N VAL A 370 -6.83 12.86 20.88
CA VAL A 370 -6.89 13.43 22.24
C VAL A 370 -6.90 12.34 23.30
N ALA A 371 -7.75 11.33 23.15
CA ALA A 371 -7.85 10.23 24.11
C ALA A 371 -6.53 9.45 24.23
N LEU A 372 -5.95 9.06 23.08
CA LEU A 372 -4.76 8.21 23.06
C LEU A 372 -3.48 8.96 23.45
N LEU A 373 -3.20 10.09 22.80
CA LEU A 373 -1.88 10.73 22.90
C LEU A 373 -1.81 11.76 24.03
N ILE A 374 -2.93 12.39 24.38
CA ILE A 374 -2.98 13.44 25.39
C ILE A 374 -3.45 12.89 26.74
N ASN A 375 -4.56 12.15 26.75
CA ASN A 375 -5.15 11.66 27.99
C ASN A 375 -4.60 10.28 28.40
N TRP A 376 -4.05 9.51 27.44
CA TRP A 376 -3.67 8.10 27.60
C TRP A 376 -4.85 7.21 28.00
N ASP A 377 -6.04 7.58 27.52
CA ASP A 377 -7.30 6.87 27.74
C ASP A 377 -7.58 5.91 26.58
N LEU A 378 -6.94 4.73 26.63
CA LEU A 378 -7.06 3.68 25.62
C LEU A 378 -8.51 3.21 25.41
N PRO A 379 -9.34 2.98 26.47
CA PRO A 379 -10.72 2.59 26.28
C PRO A 379 -11.54 3.59 25.48
N THR A 380 -11.42 4.90 25.79
CA THR A 380 -12.10 5.95 25.04
C THR A 380 -11.60 6.04 23.60
N ALA A 381 -10.26 5.98 23.38
CA ALA A 381 -9.68 5.99 22.04
C ALA A 381 -10.19 4.82 21.19
N HIS A 382 -10.27 3.61 21.76
CA HIS A 382 -10.80 2.43 21.09
C HIS A 382 -12.27 2.60 20.71
N ALA A 383 -13.12 3.01 21.64
CA ALA A 383 -14.55 3.23 21.39
C ALA A 383 -14.82 4.27 20.29
N GLN A 384 -14.00 5.34 20.20
CA GLN A 384 -14.15 6.35 19.14
C GLN A 384 -13.81 5.76 17.76
N THR A 385 -12.76 4.94 17.65
CA THR A 385 -12.40 4.30 16.38
C THR A 385 -13.40 3.21 15.97
N GLU A 386 -13.96 2.44 16.90
CA GLU A 386 -15.05 1.52 16.61
C GLU A 386 -16.25 2.25 16.01
N LYS A 387 -16.68 3.35 16.66
CA LYS A 387 -17.79 4.18 16.16
C LYS A 387 -17.47 4.77 14.76
N ALA A 388 -16.25 5.20 14.51
CA ALA A 388 -15.84 5.69 13.19
C ALA A 388 -15.97 4.58 12.13
N LEU A 389 -15.57 3.34 12.45
CA LEU A 389 -15.65 2.19 11.56
C LEU A 389 -17.09 1.66 11.39
N GLU A 390 -17.98 1.84 12.38
CA GLU A 390 -19.41 1.59 12.21
C GLU A 390 -20.02 2.52 11.16
N ASN A 391 -19.64 3.81 11.17
CA ASN A 391 -20.13 4.81 10.23
C ASN A 391 -19.46 4.68 8.84
N SER A 392 -18.19 4.32 8.81
CA SER A 392 -17.37 4.23 7.58
C SER A 392 -16.42 3.03 7.66
N PRO A 393 -16.88 1.81 7.33
CA PRO A 393 -16.12 0.57 7.57
C PRO A 393 -14.77 0.49 6.85
N ASN A 394 -14.59 1.22 5.77
CA ASN A 394 -13.37 1.23 4.96
C ASN A 394 -12.57 2.55 5.08
N ASP A 395 -12.88 3.37 6.07
CA ASP A 395 -12.09 4.57 6.36
C ASP A 395 -10.67 4.18 6.79
N LEU A 396 -9.69 4.57 5.95
CA LEU A 396 -8.29 4.16 6.13
C LEU A 396 -7.66 4.77 7.39
N ALA A 397 -8.02 6.01 7.72
CA ALA A 397 -7.51 6.67 8.92
C ALA A 397 -8.11 6.02 10.17
N ALA A 398 -9.42 5.72 10.16
CA ALA A 398 -10.07 4.99 11.25
C ALA A 398 -9.48 3.59 11.44
N LEU A 399 -9.26 2.83 10.34
CA LEU A 399 -8.60 1.51 10.40
C LEU A 399 -7.18 1.60 10.99
N GLY A 400 -6.40 2.61 10.60
CA GLY A 400 -5.05 2.82 11.09
C GLY A 400 -5.01 3.16 12.59
N TRP A 401 -5.86 4.07 13.05
CA TRP A 401 -5.96 4.43 14.45
C TRP A 401 -6.56 3.31 15.31
N HIS A 402 -7.55 2.57 14.78
CA HIS A 402 -8.12 1.40 15.44
C HIS A 402 -7.05 0.33 15.67
N ALA A 403 -6.26 0.01 14.64
CA ALA A 403 -5.16 -0.93 14.75
C ALA A 403 -4.09 -0.47 15.76
N SER A 404 -3.80 0.84 15.81
CA SER A 404 -2.90 1.39 16.82
C SER A 404 -3.44 1.20 18.24
N ASN A 405 -4.73 1.47 18.47
CA ASN A 405 -5.38 1.24 19.77
C ASN A 405 -5.33 -0.23 20.17
N LEU A 406 -5.69 -1.15 19.26
CA LEU A 406 -5.61 -2.60 19.49
C LEU A 406 -4.18 -3.04 19.82
N THR A 407 -3.18 -2.45 19.17
CA THR A 407 -1.76 -2.72 19.44
C THR A 407 -1.42 -2.35 20.88
N PHE A 408 -1.84 -1.18 21.36
CA PHE A 408 -1.59 -0.76 22.74
C PHE A 408 -2.39 -1.57 23.79
N LEU A 409 -3.51 -2.19 23.37
CA LEU A 409 -4.25 -3.15 24.19
C LEU A 409 -3.64 -4.57 24.17
N GLY A 410 -2.65 -4.83 23.31
CA GLY A 410 -2.03 -6.14 23.13
C GLY A 410 -2.82 -7.09 22.21
N GLU A 411 -3.85 -6.59 21.54
CA GLU A 411 -4.72 -7.34 20.63
C GLU A 411 -4.12 -7.34 19.22
N PHE A 412 -2.97 -7.98 19.08
CA PHE A 412 -2.13 -7.89 17.87
C PHE A 412 -2.76 -8.56 16.63
N ASP A 413 -3.54 -9.62 16.80
CA ASP A 413 -4.16 -10.33 15.68
C ASP A 413 -5.30 -9.51 15.07
N GLU A 414 -6.09 -8.84 15.89
CA GLU A 414 -7.14 -7.91 15.48
C GLU A 414 -6.54 -6.66 14.82
N ALA A 415 -5.45 -6.12 15.38
CA ALA A 415 -4.71 -5.01 14.79
C ALA A 415 -4.18 -5.36 13.39
N GLU A 416 -3.59 -6.56 13.23
CA GLU A 416 -3.14 -7.07 11.94
C GLU A 416 -4.29 -7.21 10.95
N ALA A 417 -5.44 -7.74 11.38
CA ALA A 417 -6.63 -7.91 10.54
C ALA A 417 -7.16 -6.55 10.03
N ALA A 418 -7.22 -5.53 10.91
CA ALA A 418 -7.63 -4.17 10.53
C ALA A 418 -6.68 -3.56 9.48
N LEU A 419 -5.36 -3.72 9.64
CA LEU A 419 -4.37 -3.20 8.69
C LEU A 419 -4.33 -3.97 7.37
N LYS A 420 -4.58 -5.28 7.38
CA LYS A 420 -4.76 -6.05 6.14
C LYS A 420 -6.00 -5.57 5.37
N ARG A 421 -7.08 -5.20 6.06
CA ARG A 421 -8.24 -4.55 5.42
C ARG A 421 -7.84 -3.21 4.82
N ALA A 422 -7.11 -2.37 5.56
CA ALA A 422 -6.63 -1.09 5.06
C ALA A 422 -5.74 -1.27 3.81
N LEU A 423 -4.81 -2.23 3.82
CA LEU A 423 -3.94 -2.54 2.68
C LEU A 423 -4.65 -3.23 1.52
N ALA A 424 -5.81 -3.84 1.72
CA ALA A 424 -6.66 -4.33 0.63
C ALA A 424 -7.33 -3.16 -0.12
N VAL A 425 -7.63 -2.07 0.58
CA VAL A 425 -8.21 -0.83 0.01
C VAL A 425 -7.11 0.07 -0.57
N ASP A 426 -5.98 0.21 0.14
CA ASP A 426 -4.85 1.05 -0.27
C ASP A 426 -3.53 0.29 -0.16
N PRO A 427 -3.18 -0.53 -1.19
CA PRO A 427 -2.01 -1.42 -1.17
C PRO A 427 -0.66 -0.70 -1.04
N LEU A 428 -0.61 0.58 -1.40
CA LEU A 428 0.60 1.41 -1.43
C LEU A 428 0.68 2.39 -0.24
N SER A 429 -0.23 2.28 0.74
CA SER A 429 -0.27 3.14 1.92
C SER A 429 0.96 2.94 2.80
N LEU A 430 1.87 3.92 2.79
CA LEU A 430 3.05 3.94 3.67
C LEU A 430 2.64 3.97 5.15
N ALA A 431 1.55 4.66 5.49
CA ALA A 431 1.03 4.73 6.85
C ALA A 431 0.56 3.36 7.35
N SER A 432 -0.22 2.63 6.54
CA SER A 432 -0.70 1.28 6.89
C SER A 432 0.45 0.28 6.96
N LEU A 433 1.41 0.33 6.02
CA LEU A 433 2.61 -0.51 6.05
C LEU A 433 3.46 -0.23 7.29
N ARG A 434 3.65 1.04 7.67
CA ARG A 434 4.37 1.42 8.87
C ARG A 434 3.69 0.85 10.11
N THR A 435 2.39 1.07 10.26
CA THR A 435 1.65 0.62 11.44
C THR A 435 1.61 -0.92 11.52
N LEU A 436 1.47 -1.63 10.37
CA LEU A 436 1.55 -3.09 10.34
C LEU A 436 2.94 -3.62 10.75
N GLY A 437 4.00 -2.95 10.29
CA GLY A 437 5.35 -3.26 10.74
C GLY A 437 5.54 -3.01 12.24
N ASP A 438 4.95 -1.92 12.78
CA ASP A 438 4.98 -1.62 14.22
C ASP A 438 4.23 -2.70 15.03
N VAL A 439 3.07 -3.20 14.55
CA VAL A 439 2.35 -4.34 15.15
C VAL A 439 3.23 -5.60 15.19
N TYR A 440 3.88 -5.93 14.08
CA TYR A 440 4.77 -7.09 14.03
C TYR A 440 6.01 -6.94 14.93
N MET A 441 6.60 -5.74 14.96
CA MET A 441 7.77 -5.47 15.80
C MET A 441 7.42 -5.61 17.29
N THR A 442 6.33 -4.99 17.74
CA THR A 442 5.90 -5.00 19.15
C THR A 442 5.39 -6.37 19.61
N SER A 443 4.83 -7.17 18.70
CA SER A 443 4.44 -8.57 18.98
C SER A 443 5.61 -9.56 18.86
N GLY A 444 6.87 -9.10 18.70
CA GLY A 444 8.06 -9.95 18.61
C GLY A 444 8.26 -10.63 17.25
N ARG A 445 7.41 -10.33 16.25
CA ARG A 445 7.46 -10.92 14.91
C ARG A 445 8.39 -10.11 13.98
N CYS A 446 9.64 -9.93 14.40
CA CYS A 446 10.61 -9.04 13.75
C CYS A 446 10.86 -9.34 12.27
N ASP A 447 10.83 -10.61 11.84
CA ASP A 447 11.03 -10.93 10.42
C ASP A 447 9.90 -10.38 9.55
N LEU A 448 8.63 -10.52 9.97
CA LEU A 448 7.47 -9.93 9.29
C LEU A 448 7.52 -8.40 9.32
N ALA A 449 7.99 -7.80 10.42
CA ALA A 449 8.18 -6.36 10.53
C ALA A 449 9.19 -5.85 9.49
N ILE A 450 10.35 -6.52 9.39
CA ILE A 450 11.41 -6.17 8.43
C ILE A 450 10.89 -6.24 7.00
N ASP A 451 10.21 -7.33 6.63
CA ASP A 451 9.64 -7.49 5.28
C ASP A 451 8.62 -6.38 4.97
N THR A 452 7.78 -6.03 5.95
CA THR A 452 6.76 -4.98 5.79
C THR A 452 7.40 -3.60 5.63
N TYR A 453 8.40 -3.25 6.45
CA TYR A 453 9.12 -2.00 6.31
C TYR A 453 9.94 -1.93 5.01
N GLN A 454 10.48 -3.06 4.56
CA GLN A 454 11.19 -3.12 3.28
C GLN A 454 10.25 -2.86 2.09
N ARG A 455 9.00 -3.36 2.15
CA ARG A 455 7.98 -3.00 1.16
C ARG A 455 7.73 -1.49 1.13
N ALA A 456 7.63 -0.85 2.30
CA ALA A 456 7.47 0.60 2.38
C ALA A 456 8.69 1.35 1.79
N LEU A 457 9.91 0.92 2.07
CA LEU A 457 11.14 1.49 1.49
C LEU A 457 11.23 1.30 -0.03
N ASN A 458 10.72 0.20 -0.56
CA ASN A 458 10.67 0.00 -2.02
C ASN A 458 9.70 0.98 -2.70
N LEU A 459 8.65 1.41 -2.00
CA LEU A 459 7.71 2.42 -2.50
C LEU A 459 8.25 3.84 -2.37
N ALA A 460 8.97 4.14 -1.28
CA ALA A 460 9.50 5.45 -0.96
C ALA A 460 10.87 5.34 -0.26
N PRO A 461 11.97 5.22 -1.01
CA PRO A 461 13.31 4.92 -0.47
C PRO A 461 13.86 5.99 0.49
N ASP A 462 13.45 7.23 0.31
CA ASP A 462 13.94 8.38 1.08
C ASP A 462 13.09 8.70 2.31
N THR A 463 12.04 7.91 2.57
CA THR A 463 11.17 8.13 3.72
C THR A 463 11.87 7.74 5.03
N GLY A 464 11.96 8.69 5.96
CA GLY A 464 12.57 8.49 7.27
C GLY A 464 11.81 7.50 8.17
N ARG A 465 12.52 7.05 9.21
CA ARG A 465 12.10 6.15 10.30
C ARG A 465 11.98 4.66 9.92
N PHE A 466 11.98 4.26 8.68
CA PHE A 466 11.91 2.84 8.30
C PHE A 466 13.23 2.11 8.53
N TYR A 467 14.36 2.72 8.15
CA TYR A 467 15.67 2.12 8.43
C TYR A 467 15.92 1.98 9.94
N GLY A 468 15.54 2.99 10.73
CA GLY A 468 15.63 2.95 12.20
C GLY A 468 14.76 1.84 12.83
N ARG A 469 13.56 1.58 12.29
CA ARG A 469 12.68 0.50 12.74
C ARG A 469 13.25 -0.88 12.39
N ILE A 470 13.78 -1.05 11.19
CA ILE A 470 14.45 -2.30 10.80
C ILE A 470 15.69 -2.52 11.69
N ALA A 471 16.45 -1.46 11.99
CA ALA A 471 17.58 -1.54 12.92
C ALA A 471 17.13 -1.97 14.33
N ARG A 472 16.01 -1.46 14.84
CA ARG A 472 15.43 -1.90 16.13
C ARG A 472 15.03 -3.39 16.11
N CYS A 473 14.42 -3.87 15.04
CA CYS A 473 14.16 -5.31 14.88
C CYS A 473 15.46 -6.13 14.94
N LYS A 474 16.54 -5.65 14.32
CA LYS A 474 17.86 -6.29 14.40
C LYS A 474 18.46 -6.24 15.81
N LEU A 475 18.24 -5.15 16.55
CA LEU A 475 18.62 -5.08 17.97
C LEU A 475 17.87 -6.11 18.82
N PHE A 476 16.58 -6.30 18.61
CA PHE A 476 15.79 -7.32 19.31
C PHE A 476 16.23 -8.75 18.93
N GLN A 477 16.71 -8.97 17.71
CA GLN A 477 17.29 -10.24 17.26
C GLN A 477 18.75 -10.45 17.73
N GLY A 478 19.38 -9.46 18.36
CA GLY A 478 20.79 -9.52 18.79
C GLY A 478 21.82 -9.33 17.68
N ASP A 479 21.39 -8.93 16.47
CA ASP A 479 22.26 -8.70 15.31
C ASP A 479 22.74 -7.23 15.27
N LEU A 480 23.73 -6.92 16.12
CA LEU A 480 24.26 -5.56 16.28
C LEU A 480 24.91 -5.01 15.00
N GLU A 481 25.59 -5.85 14.22
CA GLU A 481 26.28 -5.43 13.00
C GLU A 481 25.25 -5.01 11.91
N ALA A 482 24.20 -5.80 11.73
CA ALA A 482 23.12 -5.42 10.82
C ALA A 482 22.39 -4.18 11.32
N ALA A 483 22.15 -4.06 12.63
CA ALA A 483 21.51 -2.88 13.23
C ALA A 483 22.29 -1.60 12.95
N LYS A 484 23.61 -1.59 13.14
CA LYS A 484 24.51 -0.45 12.80
C LYS A 484 24.43 -0.06 11.34
N ALA A 485 24.56 -1.06 10.44
CA ALA A 485 24.58 -0.83 9.01
C ALA A 485 23.26 -0.23 8.49
N LEU A 486 22.14 -0.62 9.09
CA LEU A 486 20.81 -0.10 8.76
C LEU A 486 20.59 1.29 9.39
N ASN A 487 20.94 1.46 10.67
CA ASN A 487 20.79 2.74 11.38
C ASN A 487 21.58 3.87 10.71
N ALA A 488 22.76 3.58 10.16
CA ALA A 488 23.55 4.54 9.41
C ALA A 488 22.83 5.12 8.17
N LYS A 489 21.79 4.46 7.67
CA LYS A 489 20.95 4.91 6.54
C LYS A 489 19.75 5.74 7.00
N GLU A 490 19.45 5.78 8.31
CA GLU A 490 18.30 6.50 8.84
C GLU A 490 18.49 8.03 8.71
N PRO A 491 17.64 8.73 7.93
CA PRO A 491 17.80 10.16 7.74
C PRO A 491 17.33 11.00 8.94
N VAL A 492 16.44 10.45 9.78
CA VAL A 492 15.91 11.17 10.94
C VAL A 492 16.92 11.12 12.09
N ILE A 493 17.52 12.27 12.39
CA ILE A 493 18.66 12.39 13.30
C ILE A 493 18.38 11.80 14.67
N TRP A 494 17.32 12.22 15.35
CA TRP A 494 17.02 11.76 16.71
C TRP A 494 16.74 10.25 16.77
N VAL A 495 16.13 9.65 15.72
CA VAL A 495 15.91 8.20 15.64
C VAL A 495 17.24 7.48 15.52
N ARG A 496 18.13 7.99 14.66
CA ARG A 496 19.46 7.44 14.47
C ARG A 496 20.28 7.49 15.75
N GLU A 497 20.33 8.64 16.42
CA GLU A 497 21.09 8.84 17.64
C GLU A 497 20.56 8.00 18.82
N THR A 498 19.23 7.87 18.97
CA THR A 498 18.63 6.95 19.96
C THR A 498 19.12 5.53 19.76
N ASN A 499 19.04 5.01 18.52
CA ASN A 499 19.51 3.66 18.23
C ASN A 499 21.03 3.51 18.40
N GLU A 500 21.82 4.54 18.07
CA GLU A 500 23.27 4.57 18.29
C GLU A 500 23.61 4.44 19.78
N LEU A 501 22.88 5.13 20.67
CA LEU A 501 23.06 5.03 22.10
C LEU A 501 22.71 3.65 22.66
N ILE A 502 21.67 3.01 22.14
CA ILE A 502 21.32 1.64 22.49
C ILE A 502 22.44 0.67 22.04
N ILE A 503 22.92 0.81 20.81
CA ILE A 503 24.02 0.00 20.28
C ILE A 503 25.29 0.20 21.12
N LEU A 504 25.67 1.45 21.37
CA LEU A 504 26.84 1.79 22.18
C LEU A 504 26.71 1.23 23.62
N GLY A 505 25.50 1.28 24.18
CA GLY A 505 25.20 0.70 25.49
C GLY A 505 25.45 -0.80 25.59
N ARG A 506 25.22 -1.53 24.51
CA ARG A 506 25.40 -3.00 24.48
C ARG A 506 26.86 -3.45 24.31
N GLU A 507 27.68 -2.71 23.55
CA GLU A 507 29.02 -3.15 23.18
C GLU A 507 30.16 -2.19 23.51
N GLY A 508 29.86 -0.91 23.78
CA GLY A 508 30.86 0.13 23.98
C GLY A 508 31.35 0.25 25.42
N PRO A 509 32.45 1.00 25.62
CA PRO A 509 32.95 1.32 26.95
C PRO A 509 31.92 2.15 27.76
N VAL A 510 31.79 1.85 29.05
CA VAL A 510 30.78 2.48 29.92
C VAL A 510 30.96 3.97 29.96
N GLU A 511 32.20 4.46 30.05
CA GLU A 511 32.51 5.90 30.13
C GLU A 511 32.12 6.64 28.84
N GLU A 512 32.34 6.01 27.67
CA GLU A 512 31.97 6.58 26.38
C GLU A 512 30.44 6.65 26.24
N TRP A 513 29.74 5.58 26.61
CA TRP A 513 28.27 5.54 26.61
C TRP A 513 27.69 6.61 27.56
N GLN A 514 28.19 6.73 28.77
CA GLN A 514 27.73 7.73 29.73
C GLN A 514 27.92 9.18 29.20
N ALA A 515 29.06 9.46 28.58
CA ALA A 515 29.32 10.78 28.01
C ALA A 515 28.35 11.07 26.82
N ALA A 516 28.08 10.07 25.99
CA ALA A 516 27.15 10.19 24.85
C ALA A 516 25.70 10.37 25.30
N VAL A 517 25.25 9.61 26.32
CA VAL A 517 23.90 9.77 26.90
C VAL A 517 23.72 11.13 27.56
N THR A 518 24.71 11.61 28.32
CA THR A 518 24.63 12.96 28.91
C THR A 518 24.50 14.04 27.84
N LYS A 519 25.25 13.92 26.73
CA LYS A 519 25.11 14.86 25.60
C LYS A 519 23.72 14.82 25.01
N TYR A 520 23.16 13.63 24.80
CA TYR A 520 21.82 13.45 24.24
C TYR A 520 20.74 14.00 25.20
N GLU A 521 20.90 13.76 26.48
CA GLU A 521 20.04 14.31 27.53
C GLU A 521 20.03 15.85 27.54
N ASP A 522 21.24 16.48 27.45
CA ASP A 522 21.37 17.95 27.37
C ASP A 522 20.70 18.53 26.11
N GLU A 523 20.75 17.80 25.00
CA GLU A 523 20.23 18.25 23.69
C GLU A 523 18.72 18.00 23.54
N TYR A 524 18.24 16.82 23.95
CA TYR A 524 16.88 16.35 23.65
C TYR A 524 16.06 15.95 24.89
N GLY A 525 16.64 15.86 26.06
CA GLY A 525 16.05 15.19 27.24
C GLY A 525 14.62 15.58 27.56
N PHE A 526 14.25 16.86 27.41
CA PHE A 526 12.89 17.32 27.66
C PHE A 526 11.89 16.91 26.56
N GLY A 527 12.33 16.79 25.29
CA GLY A 527 11.51 16.46 24.15
C GLY A 527 11.49 14.96 23.82
N ASN A 528 12.47 14.20 24.31
CA ASN A 528 12.66 12.78 24.03
C ASN A 528 12.68 11.94 25.32
N SER A 529 11.83 12.30 26.29
CA SER A 529 11.82 11.65 27.61
C SER A 529 11.52 10.15 27.53
N TYR A 530 10.64 9.75 26.62
CA TYR A 530 10.35 8.35 26.35
C TYR A 530 11.58 7.62 25.77
N GLN A 531 12.32 8.23 24.83
CA GLN A 531 13.53 7.64 24.27
C GLN A 531 14.65 7.50 25.31
N MET A 532 14.75 8.45 26.24
CA MET A 532 15.65 8.32 27.39
C MET A 532 15.30 7.09 28.22
N ALA A 533 14.01 6.84 28.48
CA ALA A 533 13.59 5.63 29.17
C ALA A 533 13.96 4.36 28.40
N GLU A 534 13.80 4.31 27.06
CA GLU A 534 14.23 3.18 26.22
C GLU A 534 15.74 2.90 26.34
N ILE A 535 16.57 3.97 26.29
CA ILE A 535 18.04 3.86 26.37
C ILE A 535 18.48 3.25 27.71
N TYR A 536 17.89 3.70 28.82
CA TYR A 536 18.21 3.20 30.15
C TYR A 536 17.64 1.81 30.41
N ALA A 537 16.44 1.50 29.86
CA ALA A 537 15.83 0.18 29.94
C ALA A 537 16.70 -0.88 29.23
N ASP A 538 17.18 -0.58 28.02
CA ASP A 538 18.09 -1.49 27.30
C ASP A 538 19.43 -1.70 28.02
N LYS A 539 19.90 -0.68 28.76
CA LYS A 539 21.11 -0.78 29.58
C LYS A 539 20.89 -1.58 30.87
N GLY A 540 19.63 -1.82 31.27
CA GLY A 540 19.28 -2.48 32.53
C GLY A 540 19.34 -1.55 33.75
N ASP A 541 19.39 -0.23 33.58
CA ASP A 541 19.32 0.76 34.66
C ASP A 541 17.84 1.10 34.96
N MET A 542 17.21 0.25 35.76
CA MET A 542 15.78 0.38 36.06
C MET A 542 15.47 1.65 36.88
N ASP A 543 16.35 2.13 37.72
CA ASP A 543 16.14 3.36 38.50
C ASP A 543 16.02 4.56 37.54
N LYS A 544 16.94 4.67 36.60
CA LYS A 544 16.88 5.71 35.57
C LYS A 544 15.72 5.52 34.58
N THR A 545 15.39 4.28 34.24
CA THR A 545 14.25 3.97 33.42
C THR A 545 12.94 4.52 34.02
N PHE A 546 12.69 4.23 35.31
CA PHE A 546 11.50 4.73 35.98
C PHE A 546 11.53 6.25 36.20
N GLU A 547 12.70 6.86 36.47
CA GLU A 547 12.85 8.32 36.54
C GLU A 547 12.38 8.98 35.23
N TRP A 548 12.79 8.44 34.08
CA TRP A 548 12.41 8.98 32.78
C TRP A 548 10.95 8.64 32.38
N LEU A 549 10.42 7.48 32.76
CA LEU A 549 8.99 7.17 32.59
C LEU A 549 8.11 8.12 33.45
N ASP A 550 8.52 8.44 34.67
CA ASP A 550 7.83 9.42 35.48
C ASP A 550 7.87 10.82 34.85
N HIS A 551 9.01 11.16 34.23
CA HIS A 551 9.12 12.42 33.50
C HIS A 551 8.21 12.43 32.27
N THR A 552 8.23 11.34 31.47
CA THR A 552 7.34 11.08 30.32
C THR A 552 5.87 11.28 30.70
N ALA A 553 5.45 10.73 31.84
CA ALA A 553 4.10 10.88 32.35
C ALA A 553 3.74 12.31 32.74
N ARG A 554 4.68 13.03 33.38
CA ARG A 554 4.49 14.42 33.81
C ARG A 554 4.37 15.39 32.66
N VAL A 555 5.19 15.22 31.60
CA VAL A 555 5.18 16.10 30.44
C VAL A 555 4.18 15.65 29.36
N LYS A 556 3.53 14.47 29.55
CA LYS A 556 2.63 13.87 28.57
C LYS A 556 3.31 13.64 27.23
N ASP A 557 4.53 13.09 27.24
CA ASP A 557 5.24 12.72 26.03
C ASP A 557 4.40 11.72 25.21
N PRO A 558 4.12 11.99 23.93
CA PRO A 558 3.31 11.09 23.07
C PRO A 558 3.86 9.67 22.92
N GLY A 559 5.13 9.45 23.27
CA GLY A 559 5.77 8.14 23.33
C GLY A 559 5.30 7.28 24.52
N GLY A 560 4.70 7.89 25.56
CA GLY A 560 4.35 7.18 26.80
C GLY A 560 3.56 5.87 26.61
N PRO A 561 2.50 5.81 25.79
CA PRO A 561 1.76 4.57 25.56
C PRO A 561 2.62 3.41 25.01
N TRP A 562 3.70 3.71 24.29
CA TRP A 562 4.60 2.67 23.75
C TRP A 562 5.33 1.90 24.84
N ALA A 563 5.51 2.49 26.04
CA ALA A 563 6.12 1.79 27.17
C ALA A 563 5.35 0.53 27.58
N LEU A 564 4.05 0.44 27.26
CA LEU A 564 3.22 -0.70 27.56
C LEU A 564 3.56 -1.94 26.71
N ILE A 565 4.07 -1.74 25.49
CA ILE A 565 4.17 -2.79 24.46
C ILE A 565 5.58 -2.97 23.90
N MET A 566 6.48 -1.99 24.06
CA MET A 566 7.85 -2.13 23.54
C MET A 566 8.67 -3.15 24.35
N PRO A 567 9.41 -4.05 23.66
CA PRO A 567 10.23 -5.08 24.31
C PRO A 567 11.33 -4.54 25.24
N PHE A 568 11.78 -3.29 25.06
CA PHE A 568 12.77 -2.67 25.94
C PHE A 568 12.33 -2.62 27.42
N PHE A 569 11.02 -2.60 27.67
CA PHE A 569 10.46 -2.49 29.00
C PHE A 569 9.97 -3.82 29.61
N ASP A 570 10.27 -4.97 29.00
CA ASP A 570 9.78 -6.26 29.50
C ASP A 570 10.27 -6.58 30.91
N GLU A 571 11.46 -6.12 31.30
CA GLU A 571 11.96 -6.23 32.66
C GLU A 571 11.33 -5.23 33.63
N ALA A 572 10.71 -4.16 33.13
CA ALA A 572 10.04 -3.14 33.93
C ALA A 572 8.54 -3.43 34.16
N LYS A 573 7.96 -4.35 33.41
CA LYS A 573 6.57 -4.83 33.54
C LYS A 573 6.46 -5.89 34.62
#